data_a1e67f6bbe0454d37e9c4f606dc9cf84
#
_entry.id   a1e67f6bbe0454d37e9c4f606dc9cf84
#
_cell.length_a   1.000
_cell.length_b   1.000
_cell.length_c   1.000
_cell.angle_alpha   90.00
_cell.angle_beta   90.00
_cell.angle_gamma   90.00
#
_symmetry.space_group_name_H-M   'P 1'
#
loop_
_entity.id
_entity.type
_entity.pdbx_description
1 polymer ?
#
loop_
_entity_poly.entity_id
_entity_poly.type
_entity_poly.pdbx_seq_one_letter_code
_entity_poly.pdbx_strand_id
1 'polypeptide(L)'
;MTNVQFYLIETCDPADQFNYALQLALQHLALGKHLHIHTASAQDTRQMQALFVDKLSHGDERLSIDHQGEPANTRDVLVNLSAEVPHFFSSFASTLEVICTGGNGKDTGRERYRYYKSRGYPLRHCDVPSQMAL
;
A
#
# COMPACT_ATOMS: atom_id res chain seq x y z
N MET A 1 4.54 -16.11 -7.53
CA MET A 1 3.86 -15.89 -6.22
C MET A 1 4.27 -14.54 -5.67
N THR A 2 3.31 -13.72 -5.28
CA THR A 2 3.63 -12.40 -4.74
C THR A 2 4.34 -12.52 -3.39
N ASN A 3 5.31 -11.62 -3.16
CA ASN A 3 5.96 -11.47 -1.86
C ASN A 3 5.18 -10.42 -1.06
N VAL A 4 4.77 -10.75 0.16
CA VAL A 4 3.96 -9.86 0.98
C VAL A 4 4.82 -9.23 2.05
N GLN A 5 4.83 -7.89 2.10
CA GLN A 5 5.55 -7.10 3.10
C GLN A 5 4.57 -6.24 3.88
N PHE A 6 4.58 -6.37 5.20
CA PHE A 6 3.80 -5.51 6.08
C PHE A 6 4.68 -4.39 6.61
N TYR A 7 4.12 -3.18 6.59
CA TYR A 7 4.69 -2.00 7.24
C TYR A 7 3.72 -1.59 8.35
N LEU A 8 4.15 -1.78 9.59
CA LEU A 8 3.31 -1.54 10.78
C LEU A 8 3.69 -0.19 11.38
N ILE A 9 2.84 0.80 11.19
CA ILE A 9 3.10 2.18 11.62
C ILE A 9 2.47 2.40 12.99
N GLU A 10 3.27 2.84 13.97
CA GLU A 10 2.81 3.11 15.32
C GLU A 10 2.03 4.42 15.39
N THR A 11 0.82 4.42 14.84
CA THR A 11 -0.05 5.59 14.83
C THR A 11 -1.48 5.15 14.59
N CYS A 12 -2.44 6.00 14.90
CA CYS A 12 -3.84 5.85 14.49
C CYS A 12 -4.28 6.93 13.49
N ASP A 13 -3.34 7.75 13.01
CA ASP A 13 -3.63 8.84 12.08
C ASP A 13 -3.52 8.33 10.62
N PRO A 14 -4.64 8.34 9.85
CA PRO A 14 -4.60 7.93 8.45
C PRO A 14 -3.62 8.74 7.59
N ALA A 15 -3.32 9.99 7.96
CA ALA A 15 -2.36 10.80 7.22
C ALA A 15 -0.96 10.17 7.24
N ASP A 16 -0.57 9.56 8.34
CA ASP A 16 0.72 8.86 8.44
C ASP A 16 0.77 7.65 7.50
N GLN A 17 -0.33 6.93 7.40
CA GLN A 17 -0.45 5.80 6.47
C GLN A 17 -0.26 6.26 5.03
N PHE A 18 -0.94 7.34 4.65
CA PHE A 18 -0.87 7.88 3.29
C PHE A 18 0.52 8.42 2.97
N ASN A 19 1.13 9.13 3.91
CA ASN A 19 2.48 9.68 3.73
C ASN A 19 3.52 8.55 3.59
N TYR A 20 3.38 7.49 4.35
CA TYR A 20 4.28 6.36 4.21
C TYR A 20 4.10 5.66 2.86
N ALA A 21 2.86 5.49 2.41
CA ALA A 21 2.57 4.95 1.08
C ALA A 21 3.18 5.80 -0.03
N LEU A 22 3.13 7.12 0.12
CA LEU A 22 3.78 8.05 -0.81
C LEU A 22 5.28 7.78 -0.90
N GLN A 23 5.95 7.65 0.25
CA GLN A 23 7.38 7.37 0.27
C GLN A 23 7.73 6.04 -0.39
N LEU A 24 6.97 4.99 -0.09
CA LEU A 24 7.15 3.68 -0.72
C LEU A 24 6.98 3.77 -2.23
N ALA A 25 5.94 4.47 -2.68
CA ALA A 25 5.66 4.63 -4.09
C ALA A 25 6.82 5.32 -4.81
N LEU A 26 7.31 6.42 -4.25
CA LEU A 26 8.41 7.17 -4.86
C LEU A 26 9.69 6.32 -4.94
N GLN A 27 9.96 5.51 -3.92
CA GLN A 27 11.11 4.61 -3.93
C GLN A 27 11.03 3.59 -5.06
N HIS A 28 9.86 2.95 -5.21
CA HIS A 28 9.69 1.93 -6.24
C HIS A 28 9.65 2.52 -7.65
N LEU A 29 9.05 3.69 -7.82
CA LEU A 29 9.08 4.39 -9.09
C LEU A 29 10.50 4.77 -9.50
N ALA A 30 11.32 5.17 -8.52
CA ALA A 30 12.74 5.49 -8.78
C ALA A 30 13.53 4.25 -9.23
N LEU A 31 13.07 3.05 -8.88
CA LEU A 31 13.66 1.80 -9.34
C LEU A 31 13.09 1.33 -10.67
N GLY A 32 12.27 2.14 -11.33
CA GLY A 32 11.67 1.82 -12.62
C GLY A 32 10.49 0.87 -12.56
N LYS A 33 9.91 0.65 -11.39
CA LYS A 33 8.81 -0.30 -11.23
C LYS A 33 7.45 0.34 -11.49
N HIS A 34 6.49 -0.47 -11.93
CA HIS A 34 5.09 -0.08 -12.03
C HIS A 34 4.40 -0.38 -10.71
N LEU A 35 3.55 0.55 -10.26
CA LEU A 35 2.97 0.48 -8.93
C LEU A 35 1.50 0.88 -8.94
N HIS A 36 0.69 0.11 -8.24
CA HIS A 36 -0.72 0.43 -8.00
C HIS A 36 -0.95 0.64 -6.52
N ILE A 37 -1.60 1.76 -6.16
CA ILE A 37 -2.05 2.03 -4.81
C ILE A 37 -3.55 1.80 -4.77
N HIS A 38 -3.99 0.80 -4.00
CA HIS A 38 -5.39 0.45 -3.87
C HIS A 38 -5.95 1.10 -2.61
N THR A 39 -6.94 1.98 -2.78
CA THR A 39 -7.53 2.76 -1.69
C THR A 39 -8.91 2.23 -1.31
N ALA A 40 -9.44 2.74 -0.19
CA ALA A 40 -10.73 2.28 0.34
C ALA A 40 -11.93 2.97 -0.32
N SER A 41 -11.74 4.16 -0.89
CA SER A 41 -12.85 4.97 -1.39
C SER A 41 -12.39 5.96 -2.45
N ALA A 42 -13.35 6.56 -3.15
CA ALA A 42 -13.06 7.65 -4.09
C ALA A 42 -12.40 8.85 -3.41
N GLN A 43 -12.82 9.15 -2.19
CA GLN A 43 -12.23 10.25 -1.41
C GLN A 43 -10.77 9.96 -1.11
N ASP A 44 -10.45 8.75 -0.65
CA ASP A 44 -9.07 8.36 -0.36
C ASP A 44 -8.22 8.36 -1.62
N THR A 45 -8.78 7.94 -2.74
CA THR A 45 -8.10 8.02 -4.05
C THR A 45 -7.69 9.46 -4.36
N ARG A 46 -8.62 10.42 -4.21
CA ARG A 46 -8.33 11.83 -4.46
C ARG A 46 -7.27 12.37 -3.49
N GLN A 47 -7.36 12.03 -2.22
CA GLN A 47 -6.37 12.44 -1.23
C GLN A 47 -4.98 11.91 -1.56
N MET A 48 -4.90 10.65 -1.96
CA MET A 48 -3.63 10.03 -2.32
C MET A 48 -3.06 10.68 -3.58
N GLN A 49 -3.88 10.91 -4.60
CA GLN A 49 -3.46 11.57 -5.83
C GLN A 49 -2.91 12.97 -5.55
N ALA A 50 -3.55 13.72 -4.64
CA ALA A 50 -3.11 15.06 -4.29
C ALA A 50 -1.70 15.10 -3.71
N LEU A 51 -1.29 14.06 -2.99
CA LEU A 51 0.05 13.98 -2.43
C LEU A 51 1.14 13.90 -3.50
N PHE A 52 0.82 13.41 -4.69
CA PHE A 52 1.79 13.28 -5.78
C PHE A 52 1.90 14.52 -6.67
N VAL A 53 1.01 15.51 -6.53
CA VAL A 53 0.97 16.67 -7.44
C VAL A 53 2.31 17.40 -7.50
N ASP A 54 2.93 17.60 -6.34
CA ASP A 54 4.22 18.30 -6.26
C ASP A 54 5.42 17.38 -6.43
N LYS A 55 5.20 16.07 -6.52
CA LYS A 55 6.27 15.07 -6.59
C LYS A 55 6.50 14.56 -8.01
N LEU A 56 5.45 14.55 -8.83
CA LEU A 56 5.49 14.06 -10.21
C LEU A 56 4.94 15.17 -11.12
N SER A 57 5.81 15.81 -11.87
CA SER A 57 5.47 17.05 -12.59
C SER A 57 4.41 16.88 -13.69
N HIS A 58 4.30 15.69 -14.28
CA HIS A 58 3.36 15.40 -15.38
C HIS A 58 2.56 14.12 -15.14
N GLY A 59 2.50 13.67 -13.90
CA GLY A 59 2.03 12.34 -13.62
C GLY A 59 3.06 11.30 -14.02
N ASP A 60 2.75 10.03 -13.81
CA ASP A 60 3.63 8.93 -14.18
C ASP A 60 2.77 7.75 -14.59
N GLU A 61 2.92 7.28 -15.83
CA GLU A 61 2.13 6.17 -16.36
C GLU A 61 2.35 4.86 -15.62
N ARG A 62 3.46 4.76 -14.87
CA ARG A 62 3.76 3.58 -14.06
C ARG A 62 3.00 3.57 -12.74
N LEU A 63 2.38 4.69 -12.35
CA LEU A 63 1.62 4.82 -11.11
C LEU A 63 0.14 4.84 -11.43
N SER A 64 -0.62 3.98 -10.73
CA SER A 64 -2.09 4.08 -10.73
C SER A 64 -2.60 4.10 -9.30
N ILE A 65 -3.66 4.84 -9.06
CA ILE A 65 -4.30 4.97 -7.75
C ILE A 65 -5.80 4.85 -7.96
N ASP A 66 -6.43 3.86 -7.34
CA ASP A 66 -7.86 3.65 -7.50
C ASP A 66 -8.41 2.82 -6.34
N HIS A 67 -9.74 2.85 -6.19
CA HIS A 67 -10.46 2.08 -5.19
C HIS A 67 -11.31 0.97 -5.82
N GLN A 68 -11.30 0.85 -7.13
CA GLN A 68 -12.12 -0.10 -7.89
C GLN A 68 -11.25 -0.96 -8.78
N GLY A 69 -11.55 -2.25 -8.76
CA GLY A 69 -11.06 -3.18 -9.77
C GLY A 69 -9.55 -3.35 -9.89
N GLU A 70 -9.20 -4.29 -10.73
CA GLU A 70 -7.81 -4.61 -11.03
C GLU A 70 -7.26 -3.64 -12.07
N PRO A 71 -6.07 -3.04 -11.83
CA PRO A 71 -5.47 -2.14 -12.82
C PRO A 71 -5.02 -2.93 -14.06
N ALA A 72 -5.13 -2.29 -15.25
CA ALA A 72 -4.93 -2.97 -16.52
C ALA A 72 -3.48 -3.39 -16.75
N ASN A 73 -2.51 -2.57 -16.38
CA ASN A 73 -1.12 -2.73 -16.82
C ASN A 73 -0.08 -2.83 -15.69
N THR A 74 -0.49 -2.78 -14.44
CA THR A 74 0.42 -2.79 -13.31
C THR A 74 0.55 -4.19 -12.74
N ARG A 75 1.80 -4.72 -12.69
CA ARG A 75 2.07 -6.07 -12.19
C ARG A 75 3.25 -6.15 -11.22
N ASP A 76 3.94 -5.05 -10.99
CA ASP A 76 5.13 -5.09 -10.13
C ASP A 76 4.77 -4.98 -8.65
N VAL A 77 4.19 -3.86 -8.24
CA VAL A 77 3.98 -3.56 -6.82
C VAL A 77 2.54 -3.12 -6.58
N LEU A 78 1.91 -3.77 -5.61
CA LEU A 78 0.60 -3.35 -5.08
C LEU A 78 0.82 -2.78 -3.68
N VAL A 79 0.34 -1.57 -3.44
CA VAL A 79 0.26 -0.98 -2.11
C VAL A 79 -1.20 -0.99 -1.68
N ASN A 80 -1.52 -1.72 -0.63
CA ASN A 80 -2.91 -1.83 -0.16
C ASN A 80 -3.16 -0.89 1.01
N LEU A 81 -4.06 0.06 0.80
CA LEU A 81 -4.54 0.98 1.83
C LEU A 81 -6.03 0.77 2.12
N SER A 82 -6.64 -0.25 1.51
CA SER A 82 -8.06 -0.52 1.69
C SER A 82 -8.32 -1.34 2.95
N ALA A 83 -9.60 -1.49 3.30
CA ALA A 83 -10.00 -2.26 4.49
C ALA A 83 -9.84 -3.76 4.31
N GLU A 84 -9.77 -4.25 3.07
CA GLU A 84 -9.70 -5.67 2.76
C GLU A 84 -8.55 -5.97 1.82
N VAL A 85 -8.17 -7.24 1.75
CA VAL A 85 -7.18 -7.69 0.76
C VAL A 85 -7.84 -7.71 -0.61
N PRO A 86 -7.32 -6.94 -1.60
CA PRO A 86 -7.90 -6.98 -2.94
C PRO A 86 -7.77 -8.37 -3.54
N HIS A 87 -8.83 -8.84 -4.21
CA HIS A 87 -8.85 -10.19 -4.77
C HIS A 87 -7.75 -10.43 -5.83
N PHE A 88 -7.25 -9.36 -6.44
CA PHE A 88 -6.23 -9.44 -7.49
C PHE A 88 -4.79 -9.33 -6.95
N PHE A 89 -4.59 -9.35 -5.63
CA PHE A 89 -3.27 -9.13 -5.04
C PHE A 89 -2.19 -10.10 -5.56
N SER A 90 -2.57 -11.32 -5.85
CA SER A 90 -1.61 -12.35 -6.29
C SER A 90 -1.09 -12.14 -7.70
N SER A 91 -1.67 -11.21 -8.46
CA SER A 91 -1.19 -10.84 -9.79
C SER A 91 0.09 -10.01 -9.76
N PHE A 92 0.45 -9.47 -8.61
CA PHE A 92 1.61 -8.59 -8.46
C PHE A 92 2.83 -9.36 -7.97
N ALA A 93 4.02 -8.89 -8.35
CA ALA A 93 5.27 -9.46 -7.84
C ALA A 93 5.43 -9.20 -6.34
N SER A 94 5.01 -8.04 -5.87
CA SER A 94 5.06 -7.66 -4.46
C SER A 94 3.76 -7.03 -4.02
N THR A 95 3.30 -7.39 -2.80
CA THR A 95 2.13 -6.79 -2.16
C THR A 95 2.58 -6.13 -0.86
N LEU A 96 2.38 -4.83 -0.75
CA LEU A 96 2.76 -4.05 0.42
C LEU A 96 1.52 -3.66 1.20
N GLU A 97 1.43 -4.13 2.45
CA GLU A 97 0.35 -3.79 3.37
C GLU A 97 0.85 -2.69 4.31
N VAL A 98 0.22 -1.53 4.28
CA VAL A 98 0.59 -0.41 5.14
C VAL A 98 -0.50 -0.28 6.20
N ILE A 99 -0.17 -0.65 7.43
CA ILE A 99 -1.13 -0.78 8.53
C ILE A 99 -0.80 0.22 9.64
N CYS A 100 -1.79 1.02 10.03
CA CYS A 100 -1.71 1.82 11.25
C CYS A 100 -2.11 0.93 12.42
N THR A 101 -1.21 0.74 13.39
CA THR A 101 -1.43 -0.20 14.48
C THR A 101 -2.20 0.38 15.67
N GLY A 102 -2.47 1.70 15.67
CA GLY A 102 -3.29 2.33 16.68
C GLY A 102 -4.76 1.92 16.57
N GLY A 103 -5.51 2.03 17.64
CA GLY A 103 -6.91 1.64 17.65
C GLY A 103 -7.10 0.18 17.28
N ASN A 104 -7.96 -0.09 16.32
CA ASN A 104 -8.25 -1.46 15.84
C ASN A 104 -7.30 -1.94 14.74
N GLY A 105 -6.35 -1.11 14.32
CA GLY A 105 -5.47 -1.43 13.21
C GLY A 105 -4.60 -2.65 13.44
N LYS A 106 -4.21 -2.88 14.69
CA LYS A 106 -3.40 -4.04 15.06
C LYS A 106 -4.13 -5.36 14.79
N ASP A 107 -5.42 -5.41 15.12
CA ASP A 107 -6.23 -6.61 14.87
C ASP A 107 -6.43 -6.84 13.37
N THR A 108 -6.69 -5.78 12.61
CA THR A 108 -6.79 -5.85 11.16
C THR A 108 -5.50 -6.41 10.55
N GLY A 109 -4.36 -5.91 11.01
CA GLY A 109 -3.06 -6.39 10.54
C GLY A 109 -2.85 -7.88 10.82
N ARG A 110 -3.23 -8.33 12.02
CA ARG A 110 -3.11 -9.74 12.39
C ARG A 110 -4.00 -10.64 11.54
N GLU A 111 -5.21 -10.23 11.26
CA GLU A 111 -6.14 -10.98 10.43
C GLU A 111 -5.60 -11.15 9.01
N ARG A 112 -5.08 -10.07 8.42
CA ARG A 112 -4.48 -10.12 7.09
C ARG A 112 -3.23 -11.00 7.07
N TYR A 113 -2.40 -10.89 8.08
CA TYR A 113 -1.19 -11.71 8.20
C TYR A 113 -1.55 -13.19 8.19
N ARG A 114 -2.55 -13.59 8.98
CA ARG A 114 -3.06 -14.97 9.01
C ARG A 114 -3.60 -15.39 7.66
N TYR A 115 -4.30 -14.48 6.97
CA TYR A 115 -4.87 -14.74 5.65
C TYR A 115 -3.76 -15.14 4.65
N TYR A 116 -2.72 -14.32 4.56
CA TYR A 116 -1.61 -14.60 3.66
C TYR A 116 -0.83 -15.84 4.07
N LYS A 117 -0.60 -16.00 5.36
CA LYS A 117 0.16 -17.14 5.89
C LYS A 117 -0.56 -18.44 5.63
N SER A 118 -1.87 -18.50 5.81
CA SER A 118 -2.66 -19.71 5.59
C SER A 118 -2.63 -20.16 4.13
N ARG A 119 -2.33 -19.25 3.21
CA ARG A 119 -2.24 -19.54 1.78
C ARG A 119 -0.81 -19.76 1.30
N GLY A 120 0.15 -19.75 2.20
CA GLY A 120 1.53 -20.07 1.88
C GLY A 120 2.34 -18.98 1.21
N TYR A 121 1.91 -17.72 1.27
CA TYR A 121 2.67 -16.62 0.69
C TYR A 121 3.89 -16.27 1.55
N PRO A 122 5.03 -15.92 0.92
CA PRO A 122 6.17 -15.40 1.67
C PRO A 122 5.81 -14.10 2.37
N LEU A 123 6.09 -14.03 3.67
CA LEU A 123 5.68 -12.90 4.51
C LEU A 123 6.88 -12.28 5.21
N ARG A 124 6.90 -10.94 5.25
CA ARG A 124 7.82 -10.16 6.06
C ARG A 124 7.05 -9.02 6.71
N HIS A 125 7.58 -8.49 7.81
CA HIS A 125 7.01 -7.31 8.44
C HIS A 125 8.12 -6.42 8.96
N CYS A 126 7.78 -5.14 9.08
CA CYS A 126 8.68 -4.11 9.58
C CYS A 126 7.88 -3.15 10.45
N ASP A 127 8.36 -2.88 11.65
CA ASP A 127 7.77 -1.87 12.51
C ASP A 127 8.31 -0.50 12.13
N VAL A 128 7.41 0.45 11.91
CA VAL A 128 7.76 1.81 11.49
C VAL A 128 7.37 2.78 12.61
N PRO A 129 8.33 3.42 13.30
CA PRO A 129 7.99 4.45 14.27
C PRO A 129 7.25 5.61 13.61
N SER A 130 6.30 6.23 14.31
CA SER A 130 5.45 7.28 13.75
C SER A 130 6.24 8.47 13.18
N GLN A 131 7.36 8.83 13.80
CA GLN A 131 8.19 9.93 13.30
C GLN A 131 8.86 9.62 11.97
N MET A 132 8.97 8.36 11.59
CA MET A 132 9.55 7.96 10.29
C MET A 132 8.52 7.90 9.17
N ALA A 133 7.24 7.99 9.50
CA ALA A 133 6.17 8.03 8.52
C ALA A 133 5.99 9.43 7.89
N LEU A 134 6.66 10.41 8.44
CA LEU A 134 6.59 11.80 7.97
C LEU A 134 7.71 12.10 6.92
#